data_fb073a610996f73276f46f230d3a1db5
#
_entry.id   fb073a610996f73276f46f230d3a1db5
#
_cell.length_a   1.000
_cell.length_b   1.000
_cell.length_c   1.000
_cell.angle_alpha   90.00
_cell.angle_beta   90.00
_cell.angle_gamma   90.00
#
_symmetry.space_group_name_H-M   'P 1'
#
loop_
_entity.id
_entity.type
_entity.pdbx_description
1 polymer ?
#
loop_
_entity_poly.entity_id
_entity_poly.type
_entity_poly.pdbx_seq_one_letter_code
_entity_poly.pdbx_strand_id
1 'polypeptide(L)'
;MWIDSLSKQNDTVEKEIMKTYKGRYKPKNPAKYAGDADNVVYRSGWERYVMKWCDDSLDIVQWQSEELVIPYICETDKRPHRYFMDFVIKYKSGRIVLVEVKPFKETKVPERKQGKSRKTILTEGMTYIKNQSKWKAASEYAKDRGYHFEIWTEKEL
;
A
#
# COMPACT_ATOMS: atom_id res chain seq x y z
N MET A 1 28.42 15.40 -11.16
CA MET A 1 28.07 15.87 -9.82
C MET A 1 26.82 16.77 -9.79
N TRP A 2 26.72 17.74 -10.65
CA TRP A 2 25.52 18.63 -10.72
C TRP A 2 24.25 17.92 -11.19
N ILE A 3 24.35 17.01 -12.15
CA ILE A 3 23.25 16.28 -12.75
C ILE A 3 22.63 15.28 -11.74
N ASP A 4 23.46 14.66 -10.87
CA ASP A 4 22.97 13.68 -9.88
C ASP A 4 22.17 14.33 -8.72
N SER A 5 22.50 15.56 -8.35
CA SER A 5 21.77 16.27 -7.31
C SER A 5 20.40 16.78 -7.79
N LEU A 6 20.33 17.20 -9.05
CA LEU A 6 19.07 17.64 -9.67
C LEU A 6 18.12 16.48 -9.93
N SER A 7 18.62 15.32 -10.36
CA SER A 7 17.80 14.13 -10.56
C SER A 7 17.23 13.61 -9.24
N LYS A 8 18.03 13.59 -8.18
CA LYS A 8 17.56 13.19 -6.83
C LYS A 8 16.53 14.15 -6.25
N GLN A 9 16.67 15.46 -6.48
CA GLN A 9 15.68 16.43 -6.05
C GLN A 9 14.37 16.31 -6.81
N ASN A 10 14.42 16.11 -8.12
CA ASN A 10 13.24 15.88 -8.94
C ASN A 10 12.52 14.60 -8.55
N ASP A 11 13.25 13.51 -8.33
CA ASP A 11 12.69 12.25 -7.84
C ASP A 11 11.97 12.39 -6.49
N THR A 12 12.52 13.19 -5.60
CA THR A 12 11.92 13.44 -4.28
C THR A 12 10.65 14.26 -4.38
N VAL A 13 10.65 15.30 -5.21
CA VAL A 13 9.49 16.16 -5.44
C VAL A 13 8.38 15.39 -6.16
N GLU A 14 8.72 14.60 -7.18
CA GLU A 14 7.75 13.74 -7.87
C GLU A 14 7.12 12.71 -6.93
N LYS A 15 7.92 12.09 -6.07
CA LYS A 15 7.44 11.13 -5.06
C LYS A 15 6.50 11.78 -4.03
N GLU A 16 6.78 13.00 -3.60
CA GLU A 16 5.90 13.74 -2.70
C GLU A 16 4.59 14.17 -3.37
N ILE A 17 4.65 14.65 -4.60
CA ILE A 17 3.45 14.99 -5.40
C ILE A 17 2.59 13.74 -5.59
N MET A 18 3.19 12.59 -5.91
CA MET A 18 2.48 11.33 -6.06
C MET A 18 1.78 10.87 -4.78
N LYS A 19 2.34 11.18 -3.60
CA LYS A 19 1.78 10.78 -2.31
C LYS A 19 0.42 11.42 -2.02
N THR A 20 0.16 12.62 -2.49
CA THR A 20 -1.07 13.38 -2.21
C THR A 20 -2.11 13.31 -3.32
N TYR A 21 -1.80 12.68 -4.43
CA TYR A 21 -2.67 12.62 -5.60
C TYR A 21 -3.80 11.60 -5.39
N LYS A 22 -5.05 12.03 -5.54
CA LYS A 22 -6.25 11.19 -5.34
C LYS A 22 -7.17 11.27 -6.53
N GLY A 23 -7.89 10.18 -6.83
CA GLY A 23 -8.87 10.15 -7.89
C GLY A 23 -9.47 8.77 -8.14
N ARG A 24 -10.18 8.67 -9.26
CA ARG A 24 -10.75 7.42 -9.74
C ARG A 24 -9.93 6.87 -10.90
N TYR A 25 -9.69 5.57 -10.87
CA TYR A 25 -9.03 4.84 -11.93
C TYR A 25 -10.06 4.06 -12.75
N LYS A 26 -10.04 4.25 -14.06
CA LYS A 26 -10.87 3.46 -14.97
C LYS A 26 -10.01 2.39 -15.64
N PRO A 27 -10.20 1.09 -15.31
CA PRO A 27 -9.44 0.03 -15.96
C PRO A 27 -9.62 0.02 -17.47
N LYS A 28 -8.51 -0.09 -18.19
CA LYS A 28 -8.53 -0.29 -19.66
C LYS A 28 -8.93 -1.72 -20.00
N ASN A 29 -8.59 -2.67 -19.12
CA ASN A 29 -8.88 -4.09 -19.24
C ASN A 29 -9.79 -4.53 -18.09
N PRO A 30 -11.07 -4.14 -18.07
CA PRO A 30 -11.96 -4.40 -16.95
C PRO A 30 -12.15 -5.89 -16.66
N ALA A 31 -11.96 -6.77 -17.64
CA ALA A 31 -12.02 -8.22 -17.45
C ALA A 31 -10.91 -8.75 -16.49
N LYS A 32 -9.80 -8.02 -16.32
CA LYS A 32 -8.74 -8.35 -15.37
C LYS A 32 -9.06 -7.91 -13.94
N TYR A 33 -9.99 -6.98 -13.77
CA TYR A 33 -10.32 -6.44 -12.46
C TYR A 33 -11.31 -7.33 -11.72
N ALA A 34 -10.94 -7.81 -10.55
CA ALA A 34 -11.78 -8.70 -9.73
C ALA A 34 -12.56 -7.90 -8.67
N GLY A 35 -13.64 -7.29 -9.08
CA GLY A 35 -14.49 -6.49 -8.23
C GLY A 35 -15.29 -5.48 -9.02
N ASP A 36 -15.67 -4.36 -8.39
CA ASP A 36 -16.41 -3.28 -9.04
C ASP A 36 -15.47 -2.35 -9.81
N ALA A 37 -15.30 -2.62 -11.10
CA ALA A 37 -14.41 -1.85 -11.99
C ALA A 37 -14.84 -0.38 -12.16
N ASP A 38 -16.07 -0.03 -11.83
CA ASP A 38 -16.58 1.34 -11.93
C ASP A 38 -16.26 2.18 -10.69
N ASN A 39 -15.78 1.56 -9.60
CA ASN A 39 -15.50 2.22 -8.32
C ASN A 39 -14.07 1.98 -7.83
N VAL A 40 -13.09 2.02 -8.71
CA VAL A 40 -11.68 1.90 -8.35
C VAL A 40 -11.12 3.27 -7.99
N VAL A 41 -10.69 3.44 -6.74
CA VAL A 41 -10.22 4.72 -6.20
C VAL A 41 -8.76 4.58 -5.78
N TYR A 42 -7.91 5.50 -6.24
CA TYR A 42 -6.56 5.64 -5.72
C TYR A 42 -6.49 6.82 -4.76
N ARG A 43 -5.75 6.64 -3.67
CA ARG A 43 -5.56 7.65 -2.61
C ARG A 43 -4.17 8.27 -2.65
N SER A 44 -3.31 7.81 -3.56
CA SER A 44 -1.99 8.35 -3.83
C SER A 44 -1.58 8.09 -5.28
N GLY A 45 -0.60 8.83 -5.78
CA GLY A 45 -0.03 8.57 -7.09
C GLY A 45 0.68 7.22 -7.18
N TRP A 46 1.22 6.73 -6.05
CA TRP A 46 1.82 5.38 -6.00
C TRP A 46 0.79 4.28 -6.21
N GLU A 47 -0.38 4.40 -5.60
CA GLU A 47 -1.48 3.46 -5.84
C GLU A 47 -1.93 3.50 -7.31
N ARG A 48 -2.08 4.70 -7.88
CA ARG A 48 -2.42 4.84 -9.29
C ARG A 48 -1.38 4.20 -10.21
N TYR A 49 -0.10 4.34 -9.87
CA TYR A 49 0.99 3.70 -10.61
C TYR A 49 0.85 2.17 -10.58
N VAL A 50 0.59 1.59 -9.41
CA VAL A 50 0.37 0.14 -9.25
C VAL A 50 -0.85 -0.32 -10.05
N MET A 51 -1.96 0.43 -10.01
CA MET A 51 -3.17 0.13 -10.78
C MET A 51 -2.90 0.05 -12.28
N LYS A 52 -2.19 1.05 -12.80
CA LYS A 52 -1.81 1.11 -14.21
C LYS A 52 -0.91 -0.06 -14.59
N TRP A 53 0.07 -0.35 -13.75
CA TRP A 53 0.97 -1.49 -13.98
C TRP A 53 0.21 -2.82 -13.98
N CYS A 54 -0.68 -3.06 -13.03
CA CYS A 54 -1.51 -4.26 -12.99
C CYS A 54 -2.39 -4.41 -14.23
N ASP A 55 -2.97 -3.30 -14.68
CA ASP A 55 -3.86 -3.26 -15.83
C ASP A 55 -3.12 -3.53 -17.14
N ASP A 56 -1.95 -2.94 -17.31
CA ASP A 56 -1.16 -3.02 -18.55
C ASP A 56 -0.25 -4.26 -18.64
N SER A 57 0.15 -4.85 -17.51
CA SER A 57 1.11 -5.97 -17.48
C SER A 57 0.53 -7.27 -17.97
N LEU A 58 1.20 -7.93 -18.90
CA LEU A 58 0.84 -9.26 -19.39
C LEU A 58 1.10 -10.36 -18.35
N ASP A 59 1.96 -10.10 -17.36
CA ASP A 59 2.25 -11.04 -16.28
C ASP A 59 1.15 -11.09 -15.21
N ILE A 60 0.26 -10.11 -15.20
CA ILE A 60 -0.87 -10.01 -14.27
C ILE A 60 -2.15 -10.46 -14.98
N VAL A 61 -2.78 -11.50 -14.45
CA VAL A 61 -4.05 -12.01 -15.01
C VAL A 61 -5.27 -11.46 -14.30
N GLN A 62 -5.14 -11.06 -13.04
CA GLN A 62 -6.22 -10.51 -12.25
C GLN A 62 -5.68 -9.60 -11.15
N TRP A 63 -6.41 -8.56 -10.81
CA TRP A 63 -6.06 -7.66 -9.72
C TRP A 63 -7.30 -7.00 -9.14
N GLN A 64 -7.20 -6.54 -7.90
CA GLN A 64 -8.26 -5.78 -7.23
C GLN A 64 -7.64 -4.79 -6.26
N SER A 65 -8.40 -3.75 -5.92
CA SER A 65 -8.03 -2.70 -4.98
C SER A 65 -9.14 -2.48 -3.97
N GLU A 66 -8.80 -2.55 -2.69
CA GLU A 66 -9.73 -2.33 -1.55
C GLU A 66 -10.99 -3.23 -1.55
N GLU A 67 -10.95 -4.35 -2.25
CA GLU A 67 -12.06 -5.33 -2.30
C GLU A 67 -11.96 -6.38 -1.20
N LEU A 68 -10.73 -6.80 -0.85
CA LEU A 68 -10.49 -7.78 0.21
C LEU A 68 -10.49 -7.09 1.57
N VAL A 69 -11.33 -7.58 2.47
CA VAL A 69 -11.39 -7.11 3.86
C VAL A 69 -10.88 -8.21 4.79
N ILE A 70 -9.84 -7.90 5.56
CA ILE A 70 -9.26 -8.81 6.54
C ILE A 70 -9.60 -8.30 7.93
N PRO A 71 -10.35 -9.08 8.74
CA PRO A 71 -10.57 -8.72 10.14
C PRO A 71 -9.28 -8.86 10.93
N TYR A 72 -9.02 -7.93 11.83
CA TYR A 72 -7.85 -7.98 12.71
C TYR A 72 -8.19 -7.40 14.09
N ILE A 73 -7.44 -7.81 15.11
CA ILE A 73 -7.49 -7.21 16.44
C ILE A 73 -6.41 -6.14 16.51
N CYS A 74 -6.81 -4.89 16.76
CA CYS A 74 -5.87 -3.80 16.92
C CYS A 74 -5.29 -3.80 18.33
N GLU A 75 -3.96 -3.82 18.44
CA GLU A 75 -3.28 -3.84 19.74
C GLU A 75 -3.45 -2.54 20.55
N THR A 76 -3.85 -1.44 19.89
CA THR A 76 -4.06 -0.15 20.58
C THR A 76 -5.33 -0.10 21.42
N ASP A 77 -6.38 -0.81 21.02
CA ASP A 77 -7.68 -0.81 21.71
C ASP A 77 -8.22 -2.22 22.02
N LYS A 78 -7.51 -3.26 21.61
CA LYS A 78 -7.90 -4.68 21.75
C LYS A 78 -9.25 -5.03 21.14
N ARG A 79 -9.68 -4.27 20.14
CA ARG A 79 -10.96 -4.46 19.45
C ARG A 79 -10.78 -4.98 18.03
N PRO A 80 -11.79 -5.69 17.47
CA PRO A 80 -11.78 -6.07 16.07
C PRO A 80 -11.99 -4.85 15.17
N HIS A 81 -11.21 -4.82 14.08
CA HIS A 81 -11.26 -3.81 13.03
C HIS A 81 -11.25 -4.48 11.66
N ARG A 82 -11.57 -3.73 10.63
CA ARG A 82 -11.50 -4.18 9.23
C ARG A 82 -10.31 -3.55 8.53
N TYR A 83 -9.49 -4.41 7.92
CA TYR A 83 -8.37 -3.99 7.10
C TYR A 83 -8.71 -4.20 5.62
N PHE A 84 -8.88 -3.11 4.91
CA PHE A 84 -9.07 -3.12 3.46
C PHE A 84 -7.70 -3.22 2.80
N MET A 85 -7.42 -4.35 2.15
CA MET A 85 -6.14 -4.59 1.50
C MET A 85 -5.98 -3.66 0.29
N ASP A 86 -4.85 -2.97 0.18
CA ASP A 86 -4.62 -2.03 -0.93
C ASP A 86 -4.74 -2.74 -2.27
N PHE A 87 -4.05 -3.87 -2.45
CA PHE A 87 -4.12 -4.66 -3.67
C PHE A 87 -4.07 -6.16 -3.39
N VAL A 88 -4.79 -6.92 -4.22
CA VAL A 88 -4.57 -8.36 -4.41
C VAL A 88 -4.23 -8.57 -5.87
N ILE A 89 -3.08 -9.18 -6.14
CA ILE A 89 -2.54 -9.33 -7.48
C ILE A 89 -2.32 -10.81 -7.78
N LYS A 90 -2.93 -11.31 -8.85
CA LYS A 90 -2.72 -12.66 -9.33
C LYS A 90 -1.85 -12.63 -10.59
N TYR A 91 -0.71 -13.26 -10.48
CA TYR A 91 0.23 -13.41 -11.59
C TYR A 91 -0.14 -14.57 -12.50
N LYS A 92 0.31 -14.50 -13.74
CA LYS A 92 0.16 -15.57 -14.74
C LYS A 92 0.68 -16.93 -14.25
N SER A 93 1.71 -16.92 -13.40
CA SER A 93 2.27 -18.11 -12.76
C SER A 93 1.31 -18.79 -11.77
N GLY A 94 0.22 -18.13 -11.39
CA GLY A 94 -0.69 -18.56 -10.33
C GLY A 94 -0.35 -17.98 -8.96
N ARG A 95 0.79 -17.30 -8.81
CA ARG A 95 1.17 -16.62 -7.57
C ARG A 95 0.18 -15.51 -7.25
N ILE A 96 -0.29 -15.47 -6.00
CA ILE A 96 -1.20 -14.42 -5.50
C ILE A 96 -0.47 -13.66 -4.39
N VAL A 97 -0.47 -12.33 -4.51
CA VAL A 97 0.22 -11.43 -3.58
C VAL A 97 -0.76 -10.39 -3.05
N LEU A 98 -0.80 -10.27 -1.74
CA LEU A 98 -1.45 -9.17 -1.05
C LEU A 98 -0.43 -8.05 -0.92
N VAL A 99 -0.77 -6.85 -1.36
CA VAL A 99 0.15 -5.72 -1.39
C VAL A 99 -0.40 -4.54 -0.59
N GLU A 100 0.41 -4.06 0.33
CA GLU A 100 0.22 -2.76 1.00
C GLU A 100 1.20 -1.76 0.38
N VAL A 101 0.70 -0.61 -0.04
CA VAL A 101 1.54 0.49 -0.53
C VAL A 101 1.76 1.47 0.61
N LYS A 102 3.01 1.68 1.00
CA LYS A 102 3.35 2.50 2.17
C LYS A 102 4.68 3.23 1.97
N PRO A 103 4.79 4.50 2.35
CA PRO A 103 6.10 5.16 2.39
C PRO A 103 7.08 4.40 3.27
N PHE A 104 8.33 4.26 2.82
CA PHE A 104 9.35 3.48 3.55
C PHE A 104 9.52 3.94 5.00
N LYS A 105 9.51 5.25 5.24
CA LYS A 105 9.63 5.81 6.59
C LYS A 105 8.53 5.33 7.55
N GLU A 106 7.35 5.02 7.04
CA GLU A 106 6.21 4.54 7.84
C GLU A 106 6.28 3.04 8.13
N THR A 107 7.24 2.33 7.53
CA THR A 107 7.54 0.92 7.84
C THR A 107 8.50 0.77 9.02
N LYS A 108 9.09 1.87 9.47
CA LYS A 108 10.08 1.91 10.56
C LYS A 108 9.47 2.46 11.84
N VAL A 109 10.06 2.10 12.97
CA VAL A 109 9.70 2.70 14.26
C VAL A 109 9.84 4.21 14.17
N PRO A 110 8.81 4.99 14.59
CA PRO A 110 8.89 6.45 14.55
C PRO A 110 10.05 6.97 15.38
N GLU A 111 10.80 7.92 14.82
CA GLU A 111 11.89 8.58 15.51
C GLU A 111 11.37 9.65 16.48
N ARG A 112 11.92 9.68 17.69
CA ARG A 112 11.68 10.75 18.65
C ARG A 112 12.62 11.93 18.34
N LYS A 113 12.26 12.74 17.35
CA LYS A 113 13.02 13.93 16.99
C LYS A 113 12.73 15.08 17.94
N GLN A 114 13.76 15.87 18.24
CA GLN A 114 13.62 17.14 18.95
C GLN A 114 12.64 18.05 18.18
N GLY A 115 11.73 18.72 18.90
CA GLY A 115 10.72 19.58 18.32
C GLY A 115 9.34 18.94 18.09
N LYS A 116 9.23 17.61 18.20
CA LYS A 116 7.92 16.94 18.15
C LYS A 116 7.22 17.06 19.50
N SER A 117 5.91 17.40 19.45
CA SER A 117 5.06 17.41 20.65
C SER A 117 4.82 15.98 21.15
N ARG A 118 4.44 15.87 22.45
CA ARG A 118 4.01 14.58 23.03
C ARG A 118 2.85 13.95 22.25
N LYS A 119 1.88 14.77 21.82
CA LYS A 119 0.73 14.33 21.03
C LYS A 119 1.17 13.71 19.71
N THR A 120 2.11 14.33 19.01
CA THR A 120 2.66 13.82 17.75
C THR A 120 3.38 12.47 17.95
N ILE A 121 4.23 12.39 18.96
CA ILE A 121 4.97 11.15 19.29
C ILE A 121 4.00 10.02 19.63
N LEU A 122 2.97 10.29 20.42
CA LEU A 122 1.95 9.29 20.79
C LEU A 122 1.16 8.84 19.55
N THR A 123 0.70 9.77 18.71
CA THR A 123 -0.07 9.48 17.51
C THR A 123 0.74 8.64 16.52
N GLU A 124 1.99 8.98 16.28
CA GLU A 124 2.87 8.21 15.40
C GLU A 124 3.12 6.79 15.94
N GLY A 125 3.32 6.67 17.26
CA GLY A 125 3.49 5.38 17.93
C GLY A 125 2.27 4.48 17.81
N MET A 126 1.09 5.04 18.02
CA MET A 126 -0.17 4.31 17.89
C MET A 126 -0.44 3.89 16.42
N THR A 127 -0.15 4.76 15.47
CA THR A 127 -0.26 4.45 14.04
C THR A 127 0.67 3.31 13.67
N TYR A 128 1.91 3.34 14.17
CA TYR A 128 2.88 2.26 13.94
C TYR A 128 2.37 0.91 14.48
N ILE A 129 1.87 0.89 15.71
CA ILE A 129 1.32 -0.34 16.33
C ILE A 129 0.10 -0.84 15.56
N LYS A 130 -0.78 0.05 15.14
CA LYS A 130 -1.95 -0.29 14.32
C LYS A 130 -1.52 -0.94 12.99
N ASN A 131 -0.53 -0.37 12.32
CA ASN A 131 -0.01 -0.93 11.07
C ASN A 131 0.62 -2.31 11.29
N GLN A 132 1.37 -2.50 12.38
CA GLN A 132 1.93 -3.81 12.72
C GLN A 132 0.82 -4.85 12.96
N SER A 133 -0.26 -4.48 13.63
CA SER A 133 -1.43 -5.35 13.83
C SER A 133 -2.08 -5.76 12.50
N LYS A 134 -2.26 -4.81 11.59
CA LYS A 134 -2.79 -5.05 10.24
C LYS A 134 -1.90 -6.01 9.45
N TRP A 135 -0.61 -5.74 9.42
CA TRP A 135 0.34 -6.49 8.61
C TRP A 135 0.53 -7.91 9.13
N LYS A 136 0.48 -8.09 10.44
CA LYS A 136 0.45 -9.43 11.04
C LYS A 136 -0.77 -10.22 10.57
N ALA A 137 -1.95 -9.62 10.63
CA ALA A 137 -3.19 -10.26 10.17
C ALA A 137 -3.15 -10.59 8.66
N ALA A 138 -2.62 -9.67 7.84
CA ALA A 138 -2.45 -9.89 6.41
C ALA A 138 -1.46 -11.02 6.10
N SER A 139 -0.35 -11.08 6.82
CA SER A 139 0.64 -12.16 6.68
C SER A 139 0.04 -13.52 7.03
N GLU A 140 -0.71 -13.61 8.11
CA GLU A 140 -1.40 -14.84 8.54
C GLU A 140 -2.48 -15.26 7.52
N TYR A 141 -3.27 -14.30 7.06
CA TYR A 141 -4.29 -14.54 6.03
C TYR A 141 -3.67 -15.11 4.75
N ALA A 142 -2.58 -14.50 4.29
CA ALA A 142 -1.87 -14.94 3.10
C ALA A 142 -1.28 -16.35 3.30
N LYS A 143 -0.61 -16.59 4.41
CA LYS A 143 0.00 -17.87 4.74
C LYS A 143 -1.03 -19.01 4.76
N ASP A 144 -2.18 -18.80 5.35
CA ASP A 144 -3.25 -19.81 5.44
C ASP A 144 -3.78 -20.23 4.06
N ARG A 145 -3.64 -19.38 3.06
CA ARG A 145 -4.14 -19.59 1.69
C ARG A 145 -3.04 -19.92 0.67
N GLY A 146 -1.80 -19.97 1.09
CA GLY A 146 -0.67 -20.14 0.18
C GLY A 146 -0.38 -18.89 -0.65
N TYR A 147 -0.83 -17.72 -0.21
CA TYR A 147 -0.53 -16.43 -0.81
C TYR A 147 0.72 -15.82 -0.19
N HIS A 148 1.13 -14.66 -0.71
CA HIS A 148 2.22 -13.86 -0.18
C HIS A 148 1.70 -12.49 0.27
N PHE A 149 2.31 -11.92 1.30
CA PHE A 149 2.05 -10.54 1.71
C PHE A 149 3.33 -9.72 1.53
N GLU A 150 3.22 -8.59 0.85
CA GLU A 150 4.34 -7.69 0.58
C GLU A 150 3.95 -6.24 0.88
N ILE A 151 4.89 -5.48 1.40
CA ILE A 151 4.78 -4.04 1.56
C ILE A 151 5.63 -3.39 0.46
N TRP A 152 4.98 -2.64 -0.42
CA TRP A 152 5.67 -1.91 -1.48
C TRP A 152 5.83 -0.45 -1.10
N THR A 153 7.06 0.00 -1.13
CA THR A 153 7.46 1.35 -0.81
C THR A 153 7.95 2.06 -2.06
N GLU A 154 8.36 3.33 -1.95
CA GLU A 154 9.00 4.04 -3.06
C GLU A 154 10.28 3.35 -3.57
N LYS A 155 10.80 2.38 -2.84
CA LYS A 155 11.98 1.61 -3.25
C LYS A 155 11.66 0.52 -4.26
N GLU A 156 10.45 -0.01 -4.24
CA GLU A 156 9.95 -1.02 -5.19
C GLU A 156 9.24 -0.38 -6.40
N LEU A 157 8.74 0.83 -6.24
CA LEU A 157 7.96 1.54 -7.26
C LEU A 157 8.80 2.36 -8.25
#